data_ea2a6c142a062e84b430e4679fa27b6f
#
_entry.id   ea2a6c142a062e84b430e4679fa27b6f
#
_cell.length_a   1.000
_cell.length_b   1.000
_cell.length_c   1.000
_cell.angle_alpha   90.00
_cell.angle_beta   90.00
_cell.angle_gamma   90.00
#
_symmetry.space_group_name_H-M   'P 1'
#
loop_
_entity.id
_entity.type
_entity.pdbx_description
1 polymer ?
#
loop_
_entity_poly.entity_id
_entity_poly.type
_entity_poly.pdbx_seq_one_letter_code
_entity_poly.pdbx_strand_id
1 'polypeptide(L)'
;MKNIMSLDIDFFFTEMNIYQKYMDTELTPKQSWQLIKWKAAKNKEKLHFEPCNLALEYVKNILLSKCKGVKRIALIQEHDEIIKVLEKEGCSEANLYNFDYHEDVSYQENIEEDTELTLENWIQFARKKNLVKRIAWIGQDDSRKVHQTLIKVDSTSWKDYDWWNFPDFDVLVICVSKHFTPPKYWKLAKELKEFAEGVE
;
A
#
# COMPACT_ATOMS: atom_id res chain seq x y z
N MET A 1 14.48 -11.20 13.15
CA MET A 1 13.25 -10.40 12.93
C MET A 1 13.20 -10.10 11.45
N LYS A 2 12.08 -10.40 10.77
CA LYS A 2 11.97 -10.15 9.33
C LYS A 2 11.63 -8.70 9.06
N ASN A 3 12.13 -8.16 7.94
CA ASN A 3 11.75 -6.87 7.40
C ASN A 3 10.87 -7.09 6.17
N ILE A 4 9.70 -6.47 6.17
CA ILE A 4 8.68 -6.65 5.14
C ILE A 4 8.48 -5.31 4.46
N MET A 5 8.56 -5.28 3.14
CA MET A 5 8.09 -4.17 2.33
C MET A 5 6.71 -4.51 1.78
N SER A 6 5.72 -3.70 2.13
CA SER A 6 4.41 -3.67 1.49
C SER A 6 4.37 -2.46 0.57
N LEU A 7 4.09 -2.66 -0.70
CA LEU A 7 4.00 -1.62 -1.71
C LEU A 7 2.62 -1.66 -2.37
N ASP A 8 1.82 -0.66 -2.08
CA ASP A 8 0.58 -0.43 -2.81
C ASP A 8 0.81 0.42 -4.06
N ILE A 9 0.16 0.09 -5.16
CA ILE A 9 0.30 0.84 -6.41
C ILE A 9 -0.33 2.22 -6.31
N ASP A 10 -1.31 2.41 -5.44
CA ASP A 10 -1.91 3.73 -5.23
C ASP A 10 -0.93 4.73 -4.59
N PHE A 11 0.13 4.24 -3.91
CA PHE A 11 1.25 5.05 -3.43
C PHE A 11 1.83 6.00 -4.49
N PHE A 12 1.80 5.62 -5.76
CA PHE A 12 2.35 6.44 -6.83
C PHE A 12 1.46 7.59 -7.28
N PHE A 13 0.22 7.66 -6.79
CA PHE A 13 -0.71 8.70 -7.19
C PHE A 13 -0.83 9.79 -6.13
N THR A 14 -1.09 11.00 -6.58
CA THR A 14 -1.41 12.16 -5.74
C THR A 14 -2.88 12.54 -5.92
N GLU A 15 -3.42 13.35 -5.01
CA GLU A 15 -4.79 13.89 -5.10
C GLU A 15 -5.89 12.81 -5.11
N MET A 16 -5.62 11.66 -4.47
CA MET A 16 -6.57 10.53 -4.40
C MET A 16 -7.90 10.88 -3.71
N ASN A 17 -7.93 11.93 -2.89
CA ASN A 17 -9.13 12.39 -2.17
C ASN A 17 -10.32 12.65 -3.10
N ILE A 18 -10.07 13.09 -4.35
CA ILE A 18 -11.14 13.32 -5.34
C ILE A 18 -11.78 11.99 -5.73
N TYR A 19 -11.00 10.92 -5.79
CA TYR A 19 -11.50 9.59 -6.17
C TYR A 19 -12.27 8.94 -5.03
N GLN A 20 -11.75 9.03 -3.81
CA GLN A 20 -12.38 8.49 -2.60
C GLN A 20 -13.79 9.04 -2.39
N LYS A 21 -14.00 10.33 -2.66
CA LYS A 21 -15.32 10.98 -2.61
C LYS A 21 -16.41 10.26 -3.43
N TYR A 22 -16.02 9.55 -4.49
CA TYR A 22 -16.95 8.91 -5.43
C TYR A 22 -16.82 7.40 -5.49
N MET A 23 -15.83 6.86 -4.80
CA MET A 23 -15.58 5.43 -4.75
C MET A 23 -16.72 4.70 -4.05
N ASP A 24 -16.95 3.48 -4.49
CA ASP A 24 -17.90 2.55 -3.89
C ASP A 24 -17.24 1.17 -3.86
N THR A 25 -16.88 0.73 -2.68
CA THR A 25 -16.19 -0.55 -2.46
C THR A 25 -17.13 -1.76 -2.48
N GLU A 26 -18.44 -1.54 -2.46
CA GLU A 26 -19.45 -2.62 -2.65
C GLU A 26 -19.57 -3.02 -4.14
N LEU A 27 -19.15 -2.13 -5.04
CA LEU A 27 -19.09 -2.42 -6.47
C LEU A 27 -17.80 -3.17 -6.81
N THR A 28 -17.83 -3.91 -7.92
CA THR A 28 -16.56 -4.39 -8.47
C THR A 28 -15.63 -3.21 -8.80
N PRO A 29 -14.27 -3.38 -8.71
CA PRO A 29 -13.34 -2.29 -9.00
C PRO A 29 -13.61 -1.58 -10.32
N LYS A 30 -13.96 -2.33 -11.36
CA LYS A 30 -14.26 -1.79 -12.69
C LYS A 30 -15.52 -0.92 -12.70
N GLN A 31 -16.57 -1.33 -11.98
CA GLN A 31 -17.81 -0.57 -11.83
C GLN A 31 -17.59 0.69 -10.98
N SER A 32 -16.85 0.56 -9.87
CA SER A 32 -16.46 1.70 -9.02
C SER A 32 -15.71 2.77 -9.83
N TRP A 33 -14.72 2.38 -10.65
CA TRP A 33 -14.02 3.31 -11.53
C TRP A 33 -14.91 3.94 -12.63
N GLN A 34 -15.90 3.23 -13.13
CA GLN A 34 -16.90 3.81 -14.05
C GLN A 34 -17.75 4.87 -13.34
N LEU A 35 -18.18 4.59 -12.10
CA LEU A 35 -18.94 5.52 -11.27
C LEU A 35 -18.13 6.79 -10.95
N ILE A 36 -16.87 6.65 -10.56
CA ILE A 36 -15.95 7.77 -10.30
C ILE A 36 -15.87 8.69 -11.52
N LYS A 37 -15.59 8.13 -12.70
CA LYS A 37 -15.49 8.89 -13.95
C LYS A 37 -16.79 9.61 -14.28
N TRP A 38 -17.93 8.94 -14.13
CA TRP A 38 -19.23 9.53 -14.40
C TRP A 38 -19.54 10.69 -13.44
N LYS A 39 -19.34 10.48 -12.12
CA LYS A 39 -19.59 11.52 -11.10
C LYS A 39 -18.66 12.72 -11.28
N ALA A 40 -17.38 12.50 -11.53
CA ALA A 40 -16.41 13.57 -11.76
C ALA A 40 -16.78 14.39 -13.00
N ALA A 41 -17.12 13.75 -14.11
CA ALA A 41 -17.57 14.42 -15.32
C ALA A 41 -18.83 15.27 -15.08
N LYS A 42 -19.82 14.74 -14.34
CA LYS A 42 -21.04 15.46 -13.96
C LYS A 42 -20.73 16.72 -13.13
N ASN A 43 -19.74 16.65 -12.24
CA ASN A 43 -19.32 17.75 -11.36
C ASN A 43 -18.22 18.64 -11.98
N LYS A 44 -17.85 18.41 -13.25
CA LYS A 44 -16.79 19.13 -13.97
C LYS A 44 -15.42 19.07 -13.27
N GLU A 45 -15.16 18.02 -12.49
CA GLU A 45 -13.89 17.77 -11.85
C GLU A 45 -12.92 17.11 -12.83
N LYS A 46 -11.67 17.56 -12.82
CA LYS A 46 -10.59 16.93 -13.61
C LYS A 46 -9.96 15.82 -12.80
N LEU A 47 -9.94 14.63 -13.38
CA LEU A 47 -9.24 13.50 -12.80
C LEU A 47 -7.82 13.41 -13.36
N HIS A 48 -6.82 13.53 -12.49
CA HIS A 48 -5.42 13.31 -12.83
C HIS A 48 -5.05 11.88 -12.45
N PHE A 49 -4.63 11.08 -13.45
CA PHE A 49 -4.34 9.65 -13.26
C PHE A 49 -2.90 9.31 -13.64
N GLU A 50 -1.97 10.24 -13.52
CA GLU A 50 -0.57 9.95 -13.83
C GLU A 50 0.18 9.64 -12.54
N PRO A 51 0.94 8.52 -12.50
CA PRO A 51 1.77 8.21 -11.37
C PRO A 51 2.93 9.22 -11.25
N CYS A 52 3.34 9.51 -10.02
CA CYS A 52 4.50 10.33 -9.75
C CYS A 52 5.79 9.59 -10.18
N ASN A 53 6.43 10.04 -11.26
CA ASN A 53 7.64 9.40 -11.77
C ASN A 53 8.80 9.41 -10.76
N LEU A 54 8.93 10.46 -9.95
CA LEU A 54 9.96 10.53 -8.91
C LEU A 54 9.73 9.48 -7.81
N ALA A 55 8.47 9.25 -7.39
CA ALA A 55 8.14 8.20 -6.45
C ALA A 55 8.41 6.80 -7.04
N LEU A 56 8.15 6.62 -8.34
CA LEU A 56 8.44 5.38 -9.03
C LEU A 56 9.95 5.10 -9.10
N GLU A 57 10.77 6.10 -9.42
CA GLU A 57 12.23 5.99 -9.41
C GLU A 57 12.75 5.71 -7.98
N TYR A 58 12.21 6.38 -6.98
CA TYR A 58 12.57 6.14 -5.58
C TYR A 58 12.32 4.70 -5.17
N VAL A 59 11.14 4.15 -5.47
CA VAL A 59 10.82 2.74 -5.17
C VAL A 59 11.73 1.79 -5.97
N LYS A 60 11.99 2.04 -7.25
CA LYS A 60 12.92 1.23 -8.03
C LYS A 60 14.33 1.17 -7.42
N ASN A 61 14.83 2.29 -6.89
CA ASN A 61 16.12 2.31 -6.19
C ASN A 61 16.10 1.46 -4.92
N ILE A 62 14.99 1.45 -4.18
CA ILE A 62 14.81 0.54 -3.04
C ILE A 62 14.81 -0.92 -3.51
N LEU A 63 14.04 -1.26 -4.55
CA LEU A 63 13.99 -2.62 -5.08
C LEU A 63 15.39 -3.11 -5.51
N LEU A 64 16.16 -2.28 -6.22
CA LEU A 64 17.51 -2.60 -6.67
C LEU A 64 18.51 -2.80 -5.52
N SER A 65 18.36 -2.06 -4.44
CA SER A 65 19.37 -2.01 -3.37
C SER A 65 19.00 -2.82 -2.14
N LYS A 66 17.71 -2.90 -1.81
CA LYS A 66 17.21 -3.44 -0.53
C LYS A 66 16.37 -4.72 -0.68
N CYS A 67 15.96 -5.04 -1.92
CA CYS A 67 15.27 -6.28 -2.22
C CYS A 67 16.17 -7.31 -2.92
N LYS A 68 17.46 -7.05 -3.03
CA LYS A 68 18.42 -7.99 -3.59
C LYS A 68 18.44 -9.28 -2.77
N GLY A 69 18.12 -10.41 -3.42
CA GLY A 69 18.05 -11.70 -2.73
C GLY A 69 16.81 -11.87 -1.84
N VAL A 70 15.79 -11.03 -2.00
CA VAL A 70 14.52 -11.22 -1.30
C VAL A 70 13.94 -12.60 -1.59
N LYS A 71 13.63 -13.36 -0.53
CA LYS A 71 13.21 -14.77 -0.66
C LYS A 71 11.79 -14.94 -1.17
N ARG A 72 10.96 -13.94 -0.97
CA ARG A 72 9.56 -13.99 -1.35
C ARG A 72 9.10 -12.67 -1.92
N ILE A 73 8.63 -12.69 -3.18
CA ILE A 73 7.91 -11.61 -3.81
C ILE A 73 6.47 -12.09 -4.05
N ALA A 74 5.52 -11.44 -3.43
CA ALA A 74 4.10 -11.74 -3.57
C ALA A 74 3.41 -10.61 -4.33
N LEU A 75 2.49 -10.98 -5.24
CA LEU A 75 1.58 -10.05 -5.89
C LEU A 75 0.17 -10.37 -5.40
N ILE A 76 -0.48 -9.39 -4.80
CA ILE A 76 -1.85 -9.48 -4.28
C ILE A 76 -2.77 -8.49 -5.00
N GLN A 77 -4.07 -8.70 -4.92
CA GLN A 77 -5.04 -7.84 -5.60
C GLN A 77 -5.55 -6.72 -4.69
N GLU A 78 -5.76 -7.05 -3.43
CA GLU A 78 -6.23 -6.12 -2.40
C GLU A 78 -5.39 -6.32 -1.12
N HIS A 79 -5.27 -5.28 -0.29
CA HIS A 79 -4.31 -5.24 0.82
C HIS A 79 -4.62 -6.25 1.95
N ASP A 80 -5.88 -6.59 2.20
CA ASP A 80 -6.25 -7.59 3.21
C ASP A 80 -5.66 -8.98 2.93
N GLU A 81 -5.36 -9.30 1.67
CA GLU A 81 -4.72 -10.56 1.28
C GLU A 81 -3.29 -10.71 1.85
N ILE A 82 -2.65 -9.60 2.26
CA ILE A 82 -1.29 -9.62 2.82
C ILE A 82 -1.20 -10.50 4.08
N ILE A 83 -2.27 -10.58 4.88
CA ILE A 83 -2.31 -11.43 6.09
C ILE A 83 -1.96 -12.87 5.76
N LYS A 84 -2.52 -13.42 4.67
CA LYS A 84 -2.24 -14.80 4.21
C LYS A 84 -0.77 -14.96 3.79
N VAL A 85 -0.19 -13.92 3.18
CA VAL A 85 1.23 -13.94 2.79
C VAL A 85 2.11 -13.98 4.03
N LEU A 86 1.85 -13.11 5.02
CA LEU A 86 2.62 -13.03 6.25
C LEU A 86 2.56 -14.33 7.07
N GLU A 87 1.37 -14.93 7.17
CA GLU A 87 1.17 -16.23 7.83
C GLU A 87 1.95 -17.34 7.12
N LYS A 88 1.84 -17.44 5.79
CA LYS A 88 2.54 -18.44 4.99
C LYS A 88 4.05 -18.33 5.10
N GLU A 89 4.58 -17.11 5.18
CA GLU A 89 6.00 -16.85 5.34
C GLU A 89 6.48 -17.01 6.80
N GLY A 90 5.60 -17.40 7.71
CA GLY A 90 5.93 -17.57 9.14
C GLY A 90 6.45 -16.28 9.77
N CYS A 91 5.85 -15.14 9.42
CA CYS A 91 6.19 -13.88 10.04
C CYS A 91 5.73 -13.86 11.50
N SER A 92 6.60 -13.36 12.38
CA SER A 92 6.30 -13.14 13.79
C SER A 92 7.09 -11.92 14.25
N GLU A 93 6.40 -10.96 14.86
CA GLU A 93 6.98 -9.70 15.34
C GLU A 93 7.83 -8.96 14.28
N ALA A 94 7.47 -9.05 13.00
CA ALA A 94 8.22 -8.46 11.89
C ALA A 94 8.17 -6.92 11.91
N ASN A 95 9.14 -6.29 11.25
CA ASN A 95 9.07 -4.87 10.90
C ASN A 95 8.36 -4.72 9.56
N LEU A 96 7.32 -3.90 9.50
CA LEU A 96 6.56 -3.59 8.30
C LEU A 96 6.86 -2.17 7.83
N TYR A 97 7.22 -2.03 6.57
CA TYR A 97 7.38 -0.76 5.86
C TYR A 97 6.28 -0.69 4.79
N ASN A 98 5.21 0.06 5.09
CA ASN A 98 4.04 0.19 4.24
C ASN A 98 4.16 1.44 3.35
N PHE A 99 4.40 1.23 2.06
CA PHE A 99 4.39 2.26 1.02
C PHE A 99 2.99 2.33 0.43
N ASP A 100 2.24 3.32 0.85
CA ASP A 100 0.82 3.38 0.60
C ASP A 100 0.32 4.83 0.60
N TYR A 101 -0.72 5.10 -0.17
CA TYR A 101 -1.43 6.36 -0.04
C TYR A 101 -2.22 6.41 1.29
N HIS A 102 -2.70 5.26 1.77
CA HIS A 102 -3.49 5.10 2.99
C HIS A 102 -2.64 4.55 4.15
N GLU A 103 -3.03 4.85 5.38
CA GLU A 103 -2.38 4.28 6.56
C GLU A 103 -2.81 2.85 6.88
N ASP A 104 -3.97 2.41 6.40
CA ASP A 104 -4.57 1.07 6.60
C ASP A 104 -4.69 0.61 8.07
N VAL A 105 -4.75 1.56 8.94
CA VAL A 105 -5.02 1.38 10.37
C VAL A 105 -6.35 2.03 10.70
N SER A 106 -7.46 1.37 10.57
CA SER A 106 -8.78 1.95 10.81
C SER A 106 -8.82 2.88 12.03
N TYR A 107 -9.78 3.79 12.05
CA TYR A 107 -9.97 4.78 13.14
C TYR A 107 -10.37 4.15 14.50
N GLN A 108 -10.41 2.83 14.62
CA GLN A 108 -10.69 2.11 15.87
C GLN A 108 -9.37 1.75 16.57
N GLU A 109 -9.22 2.15 17.84
CA GLU A 109 -8.02 1.84 18.64
C GLU A 109 -7.83 0.33 18.84
N ASN A 110 -8.91 -0.43 18.93
CA ASN A 110 -8.88 -1.87 19.13
C ASN A 110 -9.83 -2.56 18.14
N ILE A 111 -9.37 -3.69 17.60
CA ILE A 111 -10.22 -4.60 16.83
C ILE A 111 -10.91 -5.54 17.81
N GLU A 112 -12.23 -5.54 17.81
CA GLU A 112 -13.04 -6.50 18.54
C GLU A 112 -12.85 -7.92 17.97
N GLU A 113 -13.29 -8.95 18.71
CA GLU A 113 -13.06 -10.34 18.30
C GLU A 113 -13.79 -10.72 17.01
N ASP A 114 -14.94 -10.11 16.78
CA ASP A 114 -15.83 -10.33 15.63
C ASP A 114 -15.64 -9.32 14.49
N THR A 115 -14.66 -8.41 14.60
CA THR A 115 -14.36 -7.45 13.53
C THR A 115 -13.91 -8.19 12.27
N GLU A 116 -14.54 -7.93 11.15
CA GLU A 116 -14.13 -8.48 9.86
C GLU A 116 -12.84 -7.81 9.36
N LEU A 117 -11.97 -8.61 8.72
CA LEU A 117 -10.79 -8.13 8.02
C LEU A 117 -11.21 -7.36 6.77
N THR A 118 -10.74 -6.12 6.65
CA THR A 118 -11.01 -5.24 5.52
C THR A 118 -9.72 -4.64 4.96
N LEU A 119 -9.84 -3.95 3.82
CA LEU A 119 -8.74 -3.20 3.19
C LEU A 119 -8.18 -2.11 4.11
N GLU A 120 -8.99 -1.59 5.02
CA GLU A 120 -8.66 -0.42 5.85
C GLU A 120 -8.14 -0.79 7.25
N ASN A 121 -8.21 -2.08 7.65
CA ASN A 121 -7.86 -2.50 9.01
C ASN A 121 -6.85 -3.66 9.07
N TRP A 122 -6.30 -4.09 7.96
CA TRP A 122 -5.42 -5.26 7.89
C TRP A 122 -4.16 -5.13 8.76
N ILE A 123 -3.64 -3.91 8.93
CA ILE A 123 -2.47 -3.68 9.79
C ILE A 123 -2.79 -4.01 11.26
N GLN A 124 -3.99 -3.66 11.74
CA GLN A 124 -4.41 -4.01 13.10
C GLN A 124 -4.55 -5.53 13.26
N PHE A 125 -5.10 -6.23 12.25
CA PHE A 125 -5.14 -7.70 12.23
C PHE A 125 -3.75 -8.31 12.26
N ALA A 126 -2.82 -7.78 11.48
CA ALA A 126 -1.42 -8.23 11.49
C ALA A 126 -0.80 -8.08 12.89
N ARG A 127 -1.09 -6.97 13.60
CA ARG A 127 -0.64 -6.77 14.99
C ARG A 127 -1.32 -7.72 15.96
N LYS A 128 -2.65 -7.86 15.91
CA LYS A 128 -3.43 -8.75 16.78
C LYS A 128 -2.95 -10.21 16.66
N LYS A 129 -2.60 -10.63 15.44
CA LYS A 129 -2.01 -11.95 15.16
C LYS A 129 -0.51 -12.05 15.48
N ASN A 130 0.10 -10.99 16.01
CA ASN A 130 1.55 -10.91 16.28
C ASN A 130 2.44 -11.16 15.05
N LEU A 131 1.92 -10.90 13.85
CA LEU A 131 2.68 -11.02 12.61
C LEU A 131 3.66 -9.85 12.45
N VAL A 132 3.24 -8.65 12.86
CA VAL A 132 4.04 -7.42 12.80
C VAL A 132 4.09 -6.72 14.16
N LYS A 133 5.24 -6.08 14.46
CA LYS A 133 5.49 -5.36 15.71
C LYS A 133 5.74 -3.87 15.49
N ARG A 134 6.58 -3.55 14.54
CA ARG A 134 6.88 -2.17 14.15
C ARG A 134 6.30 -1.88 12.79
N ILE A 135 5.74 -0.70 12.64
CA ILE A 135 5.10 -0.28 11.40
C ILE A 135 5.64 1.11 11.09
N ALA A 136 6.19 1.25 9.90
CA ALA A 136 6.53 2.53 9.30
C ALA A 136 5.62 2.73 8.08
N TRP A 137 4.79 3.75 8.11
CA TRP A 137 4.00 4.16 6.97
C TRP A 137 4.76 5.24 6.19
N ILE A 138 5.03 4.95 4.93
CA ILE A 138 5.70 5.84 3.99
C ILE A 138 4.62 6.32 2.99
N GLY A 139 4.12 7.52 3.21
CA GLY A 139 3.00 8.08 2.47
C GLY A 139 3.39 9.21 1.52
N GLN A 140 2.42 9.65 0.73
CA GLN A 140 2.49 10.90 -0.04
C GLN A 140 2.24 12.10 0.89
N ASP A 141 2.78 13.28 0.53
CA ASP A 141 2.63 14.49 1.36
C ASP A 141 1.19 14.94 1.52
N ASP A 142 0.36 14.75 0.51
CA ASP A 142 -1.06 15.10 0.54
C ASP A 142 -1.87 14.08 1.35
N SER A 143 -1.56 12.79 1.27
CA SER A 143 -2.23 11.76 2.06
C SER A 143 -2.00 11.95 3.56
N ARG A 144 -0.78 12.24 4.00
CA ARG A 144 -0.42 12.47 5.40
C ARG A 144 -1.14 13.65 6.05
N LYS A 145 -1.63 14.61 5.26
CA LYS A 145 -2.41 15.74 5.77
C LYS A 145 -3.85 15.37 6.10
N VAL A 146 -4.35 14.32 5.47
CA VAL A 146 -5.76 13.89 5.57
C VAL A 146 -5.90 12.76 6.59
N HIS A 147 -4.92 11.85 6.62
CA HIS A 147 -4.96 10.67 7.45
C HIS A 147 -4.25 10.92 8.79
N GLN A 148 -5.01 10.88 9.88
CA GLN A 148 -4.50 10.94 11.25
C GLN A 148 -4.73 9.59 11.90
N THR A 149 -3.65 8.85 12.13
CA THR A 149 -3.75 7.53 12.77
C THR A 149 -3.96 7.65 14.27
N LEU A 150 -4.87 6.85 14.82
CA LEU A 150 -5.04 6.67 16.28
C LEU A 150 -3.98 5.71 16.85
N ILE A 151 -3.38 4.88 16.01
CA ILE A 151 -2.31 3.95 16.40
C ILE A 151 -0.96 4.61 16.16
N LYS A 152 -0.03 4.42 17.10
CA LYS A 152 1.34 4.90 16.95
C LYS A 152 2.04 4.15 15.81
N VAL A 153 2.07 4.78 14.65
CA VAL A 153 2.79 4.37 13.46
C VAL A 153 3.86 5.42 13.19
N ASP A 154 5.06 5.00 12.90
CA ASP A 154 6.11 5.91 12.45
C ASP A 154 5.78 6.37 11.03
N SER A 155 5.17 7.55 10.88
CA SER A 155 4.76 8.08 9.59
C SER A 155 5.81 9.03 9.03
N THR A 156 6.17 8.86 7.77
CA THR A 156 7.10 9.75 7.07
C THR A 156 6.69 9.96 5.61
N SER A 157 7.05 11.10 5.05
CA SER A 157 6.98 11.29 3.61
C SER A 157 8.11 10.53 2.93
N TRP A 158 7.83 9.92 1.78
CA TRP A 158 8.88 9.29 0.99
C TRP A 158 9.98 10.28 0.56
N LYS A 159 9.68 11.59 0.48
CA LYS A 159 10.66 12.64 0.15
C LYS A 159 11.62 12.95 1.30
N ASP A 160 11.18 12.69 2.55
CA ASP A 160 11.93 12.98 3.75
C ASP A 160 12.73 11.77 4.25
N TYR A 161 12.54 10.60 3.61
CA TYR A 161 13.20 9.37 4.02
C TYR A 161 14.15 8.87 2.94
N ASP A 162 15.43 8.93 3.24
CA ASP A 162 16.46 8.46 2.33
C ASP A 162 16.37 6.95 2.11
N TRP A 163 16.23 6.51 0.88
CA TRP A 163 16.03 5.11 0.49
C TRP A 163 17.16 4.18 0.98
N TRP A 164 18.38 4.69 1.15
CA TRP A 164 19.52 3.89 1.65
C TRP A 164 19.43 3.57 3.15
N ASN A 165 18.57 4.26 3.92
CA ASN A 165 18.33 4.00 5.34
C ASN A 165 17.41 2.81 5.59
N PHE A 166 16.72 2.30 4.56
CA PHE A 166 15.95 1.08 4.73
C PHE A 166 16.84 -0.13 4.97
N PRO A 167 16.38 -1.10 5.77
CA PRO A 167 17.05 -2.38 5.89
C PRO A 167 16.92 -3.18 4.59
N ASP A 168 17.69 -4.26 4.48
CA ASP A 168 17.39 -5.26 3.47
C ASP A 168 16.09 -5.96 3.82
N PHE A 169 15.26 -6.22 2.81
CA PHE A 169 13.95 -6.81 2.98
C PHE A 169 13.98 -8.33 2.79
N ASP A 170 13.24 -9.06 3.64
CA ASP A 170 13.08 -10.50 3.57
C ASP A 170 11.87 -10.90 2.72
N VAL A 171 10.84 -10.06 2.72
CA VAL A 171 9.58 -10.27 2.01
C VAL A 171 9.17 -8.96 1.33
N LEU A 172 8.82 -9.08 0.06
CA LEU A 172 8.21 -8.00 -0.72
C LEU A 172 6.79 -8.39 -1.09
N VAL A 173 5.82 -7.57 -0.72
CA VAL A 173 4.42 -7.70 -1.13
C VAL A 173 4.07 -6.50 -1.99
N ILE A 174 3.57 -6.76 -3.19
CA ILE A 174 3.10 -5.72 -4.11
C ILE A 174 1.59 -5.88 -4.24
N CYS A 175 0.85 -4.85 -3.86
CA CYS A 175 -0.61 -4.81 -3.93
C CYS A 175 -1.05 -4.02 -5.17
N VAL A 176 -1.97 -4.56 -5.95
CA VAL A 176 -2.56 -3.84 -7.09
C VAL A 176 -3.51 -2.76 -6.60
N SER A 177 -4.21 -3.01 -5.48
CA SER A 177 -5.23 -2.11 -4.90
C SER A 177 -6.25 -1.66 -5.94
N LYS A 178 -6.98 -2.61 -6.48
CA LYS A 178 -7.81 -2.38 -7.68
C LYS A 178 -8.92 -1.35 -7.48
N HIS A 179 -9.42 -1.19 -6.25
CA HIS A 179 -10.41 -0.17 -5.94
C HIS A 179 -9.79 1.23 -5.97
N PHE A 180 -8.55 1.38 -5.54
CA PHE A 180 -7.86 2.66 -5.41
C PHE A 180 -6.97 3.00 -6.61
N THR A 181 -6.45 2.00 -7.32
CA THR A 181 -5.60 2.20 -8.51
C THR A 181 -6.42 2.23 -9.80
N PRO A 182 -6.25 3.27 -10.64
CA PRO A 182 -6.94 3.34 -11.93
C PRO A 182 -6.64 2.11 -12.82
N PRO A 183 -7.65 1.52 -13.51
CA PRO A 183 -7.48 0.25 -14.24
C PRO A 183 -6.35 0.21 -15.26
N LYS A 184 -6.00 1.35 -15.87
CA LYS A 184 -4.90 1.44 -16.84
C LYS A 184 -3.51 1.17 -16.22
N TYR A 185 -3.40 1.25 -14.88
CA TYR A 185 -2.15 1.06 -14.13
C TYR A 185 -2.07 -0.24 -13.34
N TRP A 186 -3.10 -1.11 -13.37
CA TRP A 186 -3.04 -2.41 -12.68
C TRP A 186 -1.85 -3.26 -13.11
N LYS A 187 -1.39 -3.11 -14.36
CA LYS A 187 -0.20 -3.80 -14.87
C LYS A 187 1.11 -3.35 -14.21
N LEU A 188 1.15 -2.14 -13.64
CA LEU A 188 2.35 -1.60 -12.99
C LEU A 188 2.83 -2.49 -11.83
N ALA A 189 1.90 -3.09 -11.07
CA ALA A 189 2.25 -4.03 -10.00
C ALA A 189 3.02 -5.25 -10.54
N LYS A 190 2.58 -5.78 -11.68
CA LYS A 190 3.26 -6.89 -12.33
C LYS A 190 4.63 -6.47 -12.88
N GLU A 191 4.71 -5.31 -13.50
CA GLU A 191 5.97 -4.75 -14.03
C GLU A 191 7.00 -4.53 -12.90
N LEU A 192 6.57 -4.02 -11.73
CA LEU A 192 7.44 -3.87 -10.55
C LEU A 192 7.85 -5.20 -9.95
N LYS A 193 6.95 -6.19 -9.94
CA LYS A 193 7.29 -7.54 -9.50
C LYS A 193 8.37 -8.17 -10.40
N GLU A 194 8.18 -8.11 -11.72
CA GLU A 194 9.14 -8.62 -12.70
C GLU A 194 10.49 -7.88 -12.59
N PHE A 195 10.44 -6.57 -12.36
CA PHE A 195 11.65 -5.78 -12.11
C PHE A 195 12.38 -6.25 -10.85
N ALA A 196 11.68 -6.47 -9.73
CA ALA A 196 12.27 -6.94 -8.48
C ALA A 196 12.82 -8.38 -8.60
N GLU A 197 12.16 -9.25 -9.36
CA GLU A 197 12.62 -10.62 -9.63
C GLU A 197 13.88 -10.65 -10.51
N GLY A 198 14.12 -9.63 -11.32
CA GLY A 198 15.31 -9.50 -12.16
C GLY A 198 16.52 -8.89 -11.45
N VAL A 199 16.40 -8.52 -10.16
CA VAL A 199 17.50 -7.96 -9.36
C VAL A 199 18.31 -9.11 -8.76
N GLU A 200 19.48 -9.41 -9.33
CA GLU A 200 20.46 -10.39 -8.85
C GLU A 200 21.44 -9.80 -7.82
#